data_edfcad49a837f98731f16826636167b6
#
_entry.id   edfcad49a837f98731f16826636167b6
#
_cell.length_a   1.000
_cell.length_b   1.000
_cell.length_c   1.000
_cell.angle_alpha   90.00
_cell.angle_beta   90.00
_cell.angle_gamma   90.00
#
_symmetry.space_group_name_H-M   'P 1'
#
loop_
_entity.id
_entity.type
_entity.pdbx_description
1 polymer ?
#
loop_
_entity_poly.entity_id
_entity_poly.type
_entity_poly.pdbx_seq_one_letter_code
_entity_poly.pdbx_strand_id
1 'polypeptide(L)'
;AYPEKVLENMNHVVSSCISGGADAIILQKGALSHFVETTGWSNFICHVSVSTVNAGKKDQYKVRVATAAECLIRGATAVSAQINLGDHFEPEMIKEMGDLTGEALPLGIPTLGMIYPRGPLLKITQGDITNGVAHAARVAWELGCDVVKVPWTGDVESFKLVCQAVPIPVLISGGPRGISFTELLEIVESAISAGGSGVCIGRQVFGANNPESCVKALRAIVHDNSTSVEASKLLER
;
A
#
# COMPACT_ATOMS: atom_id res chain seq x y z
N ALA A 1 -5.52 -1.49 -13.24
CA ALA A 1 -6.31 -1.29 -14.45
C ALA A 1 -7.79 -1.45 -14.12
N TYR A 2 -8.50 -0.38 -13.99
CA TYR A 2 -9.90 -0.43 -13.60
C TYR A 2 -10.77 0.43 -14.46
N PRO A 3 -11.99 -0.04 -14.75
CA PRO A 3 -13.05 0.75 -15.36
C PRO A 3 -13.76 1.66 -14.32
N GLU A 4 -13.10 2.19 -13.31
CA GLU A 4 -13.67 3.22 -12.47
C GLU A 4 -13.54 4.55 -13.21
N LYS A 5 -14.68 5.29 -13.35
CA LYS A 5 -14.75 6.55 -14.09
C LYS A 5 -13.65 7.56 -13.71
N VAL A 6 -13.21 7.54 -12.45
CA VAL A 6 -12.16 8.45 -11.97
C VAL A 6 -10.82 8.14 -12.59
N LEU A 7 -10.54 6.87 -12.91
CA LEU A 7 -9.29 6.45 -13.57
C LEU A 7 -9.27 6.73 -15.09
N GLU A 8 -10.37 7.20 -15.68
CA GLU A 8 -10.37 7.74 -17.05
C GLU A 8 -9.51 9.00 -17.12
N ASN A 9 -9.35 9.73 -16.00
CA ASN A 9 -8.50 10.92 -15.91
C ASN A 9 -7.35 10.71 -14.91
N MET A 10 -6.44 9.81 -15.21
CA MET A 10 -5.27 9.54 -14.37
C MET A 10 -4.40 10.78 -14.15
N ASN A 11 -4.32 11.69 -15.12
CA ASN A 11 -3.56 12.94 -14.98
C ASN A 11 -4.11 13.77 -13.81
N HIS A 12 -5.43 13.93 -13.73
CA HIS A 12 -6.07 14.64 -12.62
C HIS A 12 -5.79 13.96 -11.28
N VAL A 13 -5.93 12.64 -11.20
CA VAL A 13 -5.72 11.89 -9.96
C VAL A 13 -4.28 12.02 -9.48
N VAL A 14 -3.28 11.83 -10.36
CA VAL A 14 -1.87 11.93 -10.00
C VAL A 14 -1.51 13.35 -9.58
N SER A 15 -1.93 14.37 -10.36
CA SER A 15 -1.70 15.78 -10.02
C SER A 15 -2.34 16.15 -8.68
N SER A 16 -3.57 15.70 -8.41
CA SER A 16 -4.25 15.91 -7.11
C SER A 16 -3.51 15.27 -5.95
N CYS A 17 -2.97 14.06 -6.12
CA CYS A 17 -2.17 13.40 -5.08
C CYS A 17 -0.87 14.18 -4.80
N ILE A 18 -0.19 14.66 -5.83
CA ILE A 18 1.02 15.48 -5.70
C ILE A 18 0.68 16.79 -4.97
N SER A 19 -0.35 17.52 -5.42
CA SER A 19 -0.81 18.78 -4.81
C SER A 19 -1.31 18.60 -3.37
N GLY A 20 -1.88 17.45 -3.06
CA GLY A 20 -2.30 17.06 -1.71
C GLY A 20 -1.13 16.78 -0.77
N GLY A 21 0.09 16.63 -1.29
CA GLY A 21 1.30 16.36 -0.52
C GLY A 21 1.51 14.88 -0.20
N ALA A 22 1.16 13.98 -1.13
CA ALA A 22 1.51 12.57 -1.01
C ALA A 22 3.04 12.41 -0.94
N ASP A 23 3.54 11.58 -0.04
CA ASP A 23 4.97 11.28 0.09
C ASP A 23 5.47 10.42 -1.08
N ALA A 24 4.62 9.51 -1.56
CA ALA A 24 4.89 8.68 -2.73
C ALA A 24 3.60 8.25 -3.43
N ILE A 25 3.68 7.97 -4.74
CA ILE A 25 2.58 7.43 -5.53
C ILE A 25 3.02 6.09 -6.12
N ILE A 26 2.19 5.05 -5.90
CA ILE A 26 2.47 3.70 -6.38
C ILE A 26 1.77 3.49 -7.71
N LEU A 27 2.56 3.20 -8.74
CA LEU A 27 2.07 2.97 -10.11
C LEU A 27 2.67 1.68 -10.71
N GLN A 28 1.98 1.13 -11.71
CA GLN A 28 2.55 0.10 -12.58
C GLN A 28 3.54 0.74 -13.58
N LYS A 29 4.51 -0.04 -14.04
CA LYS A 29 5.67 0.42 -14.81
C LYS A 29 5.38 1.32 -16.02
N GLY A 30 4.31 1.06 -16.77
CA GLY A 30 3.93 1.89 -17.93
C GLY A 30 3.40 3.26 -17.52
N ALA A 31 2.49 3.31 -16.53
CA ALA A 31 1.98 4.57 -15.99
C ALA A 31 3.10 5.35 -15.28
N LEU A 32 3.99 4.66 -14.55
CA LEU A 32 5.13 5.30 -13.89
C LEU A 32 6.01 6.06 -14.88
N SER A 33 6.45 5.41 -15.96
CA SER A 33 7.27 6.09 -16.99
C SER A 33 6.60 7.36 -17.52
N HIS A 34 5.30 7.28 -17.82
CA HIS A 34 4.53 8.43 -18.31
C HIS A 34 4.50 9.59 -17.31
N PHE A 35 4.25 9.29 -16.02
CA PHE A 35 4.13 10.35 -15.02
C PHE A 35 5.47 10.92 -14.55
N VAL A 36 6.54 10.15 -14.56
CA VAL A 36 7.90 10.67 -14.35
C VAL A 36 8.23 11.73 -15.39
N GLU A 37 7.95 11.45 -16.68
CA GLU A 37 8.23 12.37 -17.78
C GLU A 37 7.32 13.61 -17.76
N THR A 38 6.03 13.44 -17.45
CA THR A 38 5.03 14.51 -17.61
C THR A 38 4.87 15.41 -16.39
N THR A 39 5.21 14.94 -15.19
CA THR A 39 5.01 15.73 -13.96
C THR A 39 6.30 16.35 -13.42
N GLY A 40 7.46 15.81 -13.78
CA GLY A 40 8.75 16.18 -13.16
C GLY A 40 8.86 15.81 -11.68
N TRP A 41 7.87 15.09 -11.13
CA TRP A 41 7.90 14.60 -9.75
C TRP A 41 8.59 13.24 -9.69
N SER A 42 9.33 12.95 -8.63
CA SER A 42 10.24 11.80 -8.58
C SER A 42 9.83 10.69 -7.61
N ASN A 43 8.90 10.94 -6.67
CA ASN A 43 8.63 9.98 -5.60
C ASN A 43 7.65 8.88 -6.03
N PHE A 44 7.93 8.21 -7.14
CA PHE A 44 7.13 7.11 -7.63
C PHE A 44 7.68 5.76 -7.21
N ILE A 45 6.81 4.91 -6.66
CA ILE A 45 7.10 3.51 -6.36
C ILE A 45 6.55 2.64 -7.50
N CYS A 46 7.40 1.82 -8.11
CA CYS A 46 6.96 0.87 -9.13
C CYS A 46 6.38 -0.39 -8.48
N HIS A 47 5.08 -0.64 -8.69
CA HIS A 47 4.47 -1.90 -8.27
C HIS A 47 4.67 -2.96 -9.34
N VAL A 48 5.40 -4.02 -9.00
CA VAL A 48 5.78 -5.05 -9.98
C VAL A 48 4.87 -6.29 -9.99
N SER A 49 3.93 -6.38 -9.06
CA SER A 49 2.98 -7.51 -8.99
C SER A 49 1.66 -7.16 -9.66
N VAL A 50 1.14 -8.07 -10.48
CA VAL A 50 -0.12 -7.87 -11.21
C VAL A 50 -0.97 -9.13 -11.25
N SER A 51 -2.27 -8.95 -11.18
CA SER A 51 -3.28 -9.93 -11.57
C SER A 51 -4.52 -9.20 -12.06
N THR A 52 -5.39 -9.89 -12.79
CA THR A 52 -6.66 -9.33 -13.23
C THR A 52 -7.83 -10.19 -12.73
N VAL A 53 -9.00 -9.60 -12.64
CA VAL A 53 -10.25 -10.32 -12.29
C VAL A 53 -10.60 -11.42 -13.29
N ASN A 54 -10.01 -11.38 -14.48
CA ASN A 54 -10.24 -12.37 -15.54
C ASN A 54 -9.40 -13.64 -15.37
N ALA A 55 -8.51 -13.70 -14.37
CA ALA A 55 -7.67 -14.86 -14.11
C ALA A 55 -8.41 -16.03 -13.44
N GLY A 56 -9.71 -15.89 -13.16
CA GLY A 56 -10.54 -16.92 -12.55
C GLY A 56 -9.99 -17.32 -11.17
N LYS A 57 -9.75 -18.62 -10.96
CA LYS A 57 -9.21 -19.13 -9.67
C LYS A 57 -7.80 -18.63 -9.33
N LYS A 58 -7.11 -17.97 -10.28
CA LYS A 58 -5.77 -17.40 -10.09
C LYS A 58 -5.77 -15.88 -9.91
N ASP A 59 -6.93 -15.26 -9.69
CA ASP A 59 -7.05 -13.80 -9.52
C ASP A 59 -6.30 -13.25 -8.30
N GLN A 60 -6.04 -14.11 -7.31
CA GLN A 60 -5.23 -13.79 -6.13
C GLN A 60 -3.73 -14.03 -6.34
N TYR A 61 -3.32 -14.75 -7.36
CA TYR A 61 -1.91 -14.93 -7.71
C TYR A 61 -1.36 -13.64 -8.33
N LYS A 62 -0.36 -13.06 -7.70
CA LYS A 62 0.27 -11.80 -8.10
C LYS A 62 1.57 -12.08 -8.84
N VAL A 63 1.48 -12.11 -10.17
CA VAL A 63 2.62 -12.39 -11.04
C VAL A 63 3.53 -11.18 -11.14
N ARG A 64 4.83 -11.40 -11.01
CA ARG A 64 5.85 -10.36 -11.17
C ARG A 64 6.07 -10.03 -12.66
N VAL A 65 6.08 -8.73 -13.01
CA VAL A 65 6.14 -8.24 -14.40
C VAL A 65 7.29 -7.26 -14.67
N ALA A 66 8.16 -7.01 -13.69
CA ALA A 66 9.34 -6.16 -13.87
C ALA A 66 10.46 -6.56 -12.90
N THR A 67 11.70 -6.23 -13.25
CA THR A 67 12.88 -6.30 -12.38
C THR A 67 13.08 -4.97 -11.64
N ALA A 68 13.85 -4.97 -10.55
CA ALA A 68 14.22 -3.75 -9.84
C ALA A 68 15.02 -2.79 -10.74
N ALA A 69 15.93 -3.30 -11.55
CA ALA A 69 16.70 -2.51 -12.51
C ALA A 69 15.82 -1.86 -13.58
N GLU A 70 14.85 -2.59 -14.15
CA GLU A 70 13.87 -2.00 -15.07
C GLU A 70 13.10 -0.86 -14.41
N CYS A 71 12.66 -1.02 -13.18
CA CYS A 71 11.93 0.00 -12.45
C CYS A 71 12.77 1.27 -12.22
N LEU A 72 14.04 1.11 -11.84
CA LEU A 72 14.97 2.22 -11.65
C LEU A 72 15.20 2.99 -12.96
N ILE A 73 15.43 2.30 -14.08
CA ILE A 73 15.60 2.92 -15.41
C ILE A 73 14.36 3.71 -15.82
N ARG A 74 13.17 3.29 -15.37
CA ARG A 74 11.90 4.00 -15.63
C ARG A 74 11.66 5.18 -14.69
N GLY A 75 12.56 5.45 -13.75
CA GLY A 75 12.48 6.58 -12.82
C GLY A 75 11.79 6.26 -11.49
N ALA A 76 11.63 4.98 -11.13
CA ALA A 76 11.15 4.62 -9.80
C ALA A 76 12.21 4.90 -8.74
N THR A 77 11.80 5.43 -7.58
CA THR A 77 12.65 5.61 -6.40
C THR A 77 12.53 4.45 -5.40
N ALA A 78 11.53 3.60 -5.58
CA ALA A 78 11.32 2.38 -4.79
C ALA A 78 10.55 1.35 -5.63
N VAL A 79 10.57 0.10 -5.18
CA VAL A 79 9.77 -0.98 -5.78
C VAL A 79 8.80 -1.57 -4.77
N SER A 80 7.72 -2.18 -5.25
CA SER A 80 6.79 -2.90 -4.39
C SER A 80 6.23 -4.14 -5.05
N ALA A 81 5.99 -5.18 -4.26
CA ALA A 81 5.30 -6.39 -4.69
C ALA A 81 4.26 -6.82 -3.66
N GLN A 82 3.38 -7.74 -4.03
CA GLN A 82 2.29 -8.21 -3.18
C GLN A 82 2.35 -9.72 -2.98
N ILE A 83 2.16 -10.15 -1.73
CA ILE A 83 1.93 -11.55 -1.35
C ILE A 83 0.54 -11.69 -0.73
N ASN A 84 -0.20 -12.73 -1.12
CA ASN A 84 -1.42 -13.17 -0.46
C ASN A 84 -1.10 -14.46 0.32
N LEU A 85 -0.88 -14.35 1.63
CA LEU A 85 -0.59 -15.50 2.49
C LEU A 85 -1.81 -16.42 2.57
N GLY A 86 -1.56 -17.71 2.58
CA GLY A 86 -2.60 -18.75 2.56
C GLY A 86 -3.22 -18.96 1.18
N ASP A 87 -2.68 -18.37 0.12
CA ASP A 87 -3.05 -18.68 -1.27
C ASP A 87 -2.33 -19.95 -1.75
N HIS A 88 -2.91 -20.63 -2.75
CA HIS A 88 -2.29 -21.80 -3.39
C HIS A 88 -0.95 -21.47 -4.06
N PHE A 89 -0.75 -20.22 -4.48
CA PHE A 89 0.46 -19.71 -5.12
C PHE A 89 1.33 -18.85 -4.17
N GLU A 90 1.15 -19.00 -2.85
CA GLU A 90 1.96 -18.32 -1.85
C GLU A 90 3.47 -18.55 -2.04
N PRO A 91 3.95 -19.81 -2.26
CA PRO A 91 5.38 -20.07 -2.43
C PRO A 91 6.00 -19.31 -3.58
N GLU A 92 5.30 -19.19 -4.71
CA GLU A 92 5.74 -18.45 -5.89
C GLU A 92 5.80 -16.94 -5.58
N MET A 93 4.79 -16.38 -4.92
CA MET A 93 4.78 -14.97 -4.54
C MET A 93 5.87 -14.63 -3.51
N ILE A 94 6.16 -15.54 -2.56
CA ILE A 94 7.28 -15.41 -1.61
C ILE A 94 8.61 -15.40 -2.38
N LYS A 95 8.79 -16.33 -3.30
CA LYS A 95 10.00 -16.38 -4.13
C LYS A 95 10.19 -15.09 -4.93
N GLU A 96 9.14 -14.61 -5.59
CA GLU A 96 9.17 -13.37 -6.39
C GLU A 96 9.50 -12.13 -5.53
N MET A 97 9.02 -12.09 -4.28
CA MET A 97 9.38 -11.02 -3.33
C MET A 97 10.86 -11.10 -2.92
N GLY A 98 11.34 -12.29 -2.58
CA GLY A 98 12.76 -12.50 -2.24
C GLY A 98 13.70 -12.17 -3.40
N ASP A 99 13.34 -12.55 -4.62
CA ASP A 99 14.10 -12.17 -5.81
C ASP A 99 14.11 -10.64 -5.98
N LEU A 100 12.98 -9.96 -5.76
CA LEU A 100 12.86 -8.50 -5.90
C LEU A 100 13.72 -7.75 -4.88
N THR A 101 13.69 -8.16 -3.59
CA THR A 101 14.50 -7.53 -2.55
C THR A 101 15.99 -7.75 -2.79
N GLY A 102 16.37 -8.96 -3.27
CA GLY A 102 17.74 -9.27 -3.66
C GLY A 102 18.25 -8.44 -4.85
N GLU A 103 17.39 -8.13 -5.82
CA GLU A 103 17.72 -7.25 -6.95
C GLU A 103 17.76 -5.76 -6.54
N ALA A 104 16.90 -5.33 -5.62
CA ALA A 104 16.79 -3.95 -5.17
C ALA A 104 17.99 -3.53 -4.29
N LEU A 105 18.48 -4.43 -3.45
CA LEU A 105 19.57 -4.19 -2.50
C LEU A 105 20.84 -3.61 -3.16
N PRO A 106 21.45 -4.21 -4.20
CA PRO A 106 22.65 -3.66 -4.83
C PRO A 106 22.40 -2.36 -5.60
N LEU A 107 21.13 -2.04 -5.90
CA LEU A 107 20.72 -0.79 -6.58
C LEU A 107 20.45 0.34 -5.57
N GLY A 108 20.42 0.05 -4.27
CA GLY A 108 20.16 1.03 -3.23
C GLY A 108 18.72 1.59 -3.24
N ILE A 109 17.76 0.85 -3.80
CA ILE A 109 16.36 1.26 -3.82
C ILE A 109 15.53 0.45 -2.82
N PRO A 110 14.67 1.10 -2.01
CA PRO A 110 13.87 0.40 -1.01
C PRO A 110 12.73 -0.42 -1.62
N THR A 111 12.34 -1.47 -0.89
CA THR A 111 11.25 -2.36 -1.26
C THR A 111 10.08 -2.25 -0.27
N LEU A 112 8.88 -1.96 -0.78
CA LEU A 112 7.63 -2.01 -0.04
C LEU A 112 6.93 -3.36 -0.26
N GLY A 113 6.87 -4.19 0.79
CA GLY A 113 6.09 -5.42 0.80
C GLY A 113 4.60 -5.16 1.09
N MET A 114 3.70 -5.56 0.20
CA MET A 114 2.25 -5.52 0.43
C MET A 114 1.78 -6.94 0.76
N ILE A 115 1.59 -7.26 2.05
CA ILE A 115 1.31 -8.64 2.45
C ILE A 115 -0.05 -8.74 3.14
N TYR A 116 -0.88 -9.65 2.62
CA TYR A 116 -2.26 -9.83 3.07
C TYR A 116 -2.52 -11.28 3.50
N PRO A 117 -2.85 -11.53 4.77
CA PRO A 117 -3.30 -12.85 5.24
C PRO A 117 -4.75 -13.08 4.82
N ARG A 118 -4.99 -13.65 3.63
CA ARG A 118 -6.34 -13.78 3.06
C ARG A 118 -6.59 -14.97 2.12
N GLY A 119 -5.68 -15.90 2.03
CA GLY A 119 -5.85 -17.10 1.18
C GLY A 119 -6.73 -18.17 1.83
N PRO A 120 -7.26 -19.12 1.06
CA PRO A 120 -8.13 -20.19 1.56
C PRO A 120 -7.41 -21.20 2.46
N LEU A 121 -6.08 -21.25 2.43
CA LEU A 121 -5.25 -22.15 3.25
C LEU A 121 -4.78 -21.47 4.54
N LEU A 122 -5.16 -20.22 4.77
CA LEU A 122 -4.74 -19.47 5.95
C LEU A 122 -5.27 -20.09 7.23
N LYS A 123 -4.37 -20.39 8.17
CA LYS A 123 -4.69 -20.95 9.49
C LYS A 123 -4.64 -19.85 10.54
N ILE A 124 -5.71 -19.09 10.67
CA ILE A 124 -5.89 -18.08 11.71
C ILE A 124 -7.14 -18.40 12.52
N THR A 125 -7.18 -17.93 13.79
CA THR A 125 -8.37 -18.05 14.62
C THR A 125 -9.51 -17.23 14.03
N GLN A 126 -10.69 -17.81 13.91
CA GLN A 126 -11.86 -17.10 13.42
C GLN A 126 -12.16 -15.87 14.28
N GLY A 127 -12.28 -14.71 13.66
CA GLY A 127 -12.54 -13.42 14.33
C GLY A 127 -11.30 -12.71 14.88
N ASP A 128 -10.13 -13.36 14.92
CA ASP A 128 -8.87 -12.73 15.30
C ASP A 128 -7.85 -12.84 14.15
N ILE A 129 -7.62 -11.73 13.48
CA ILE A 129 -6.65 -11.63 12.38
C ILE A 129 -5.28 -11.12 12.85
N THR A 130 -5.13 -10.74 14.11
CA THR A 130 -3.92 -10.09 14.65
C THR A 130 -2.67 -10.91 14.38
N ASN A 131 -2.69 -12.19 14.74
CA ASN A 131 -1.55 -13.10 14.50
C ASN A 131 -1.23 -13.26 13.01
N GLY A 132 -2.26 -13.31 12.16
CA GLY A 132 -2.07 -13.38 10.71
C GLY A 132 -1.43 -12.12 10.14
N VAL A 133 -1.83 -10.95 10.63
CA VAL A 133 -1.28 -9.65 10.20
C VAL A 133 0.13 -9.44 10.75
N ALA A 134 0.40 -9.81 12.01
CA ALA A 134 1.75 -9.77 12.58
C ALA A 134 2.70 -10.72 11.84
N HIS A 135 2.23 -11.93 11.49
CA HIS A 135 2.97 -12.86 10.66
C HIS A 135 3.27 -12.28 9.28
N ALA A 136 2.28 -11.63 8.64
CA ALA A 136 2.46 -10.94 7.36
C ALA A 136 3.54 -9.85 7.42
N ALA A 137 3.55 -9.03 8.48
CA ALA A 137 4.58 -8.03 8.70
C ALA A 137 5.96 -8.69 8.87
N ARG A 138 6.03 -9.78 9.63
CA ARG A 138 7.27 -10.53 9.88
C ARG A 138 7.83 -11.15 8.59
N VAL A 139 6.99 -11.75 7.76
CA VAL A 139 7.38 -12.29 6.45
C VAL A 139 8.00 -11.21 5.58
N ALA A 140 7.42 -10.00 5.51
CA ALA A 140 7.99 -8.90 4.75
C ALA A 140 9.40 -8.55 5.20
N TRP A 141 9.58 -8.36 6.51
CA TRP A 141 10.88 -8.01 7.08
C TRP A 141 11.94 -9.09 6.84
N GLU A 142 11.59 -10.35 7.10
CA GLU A 142 12.54 -11.48 6.91
C GLU A 142 12.88 -11.72 5.43
N LEU A 143 12.02 -11.33 4.48
CA LEU A 143 12.32 -11.32 3.05
C LEU A 143 13.12 -10.09 2.59
N GLY A 144 13.50 -9.19 3.50
CA GLY A 144 14.33 -8.02 3.18
C GLY A 144 13.54 -6.80 2.68
N CYS A 145 12.24 -6.70 2.97
CA CYS A 145 11.52 -5.46 2.70
C CYS A 145 11.91 -4.36 3.70
N ASP A 146 12.01 -3.12 3.22
CA ASP A 146 12.32 -1.94 4.02
C ASP A 146 11.08 -1.32 4.68
N VAL A 147 9.91 -1.53 4.09
CA VAL A 147 8.61 -1.06 4.56
C VAL A 147 7.57 -2.15 4.31
N VAL A 148 6.59 -2.30 5.19
CA VAL A 148 5.49 -3.23 4.99
C VAL A 148 4.13 -2.55 5.04
N LYS A 149 3.24 -2.94 4.12
CA LYS A 149 1.83 -2.60 4.12
C LYS A 149 1.00 -3.83 4.49
N VAL A 150 0.16 -3.67 5.53
CA VAL A 150 -0.72 -4.73 6.04
C VAL A 150 -2.15 -4.21 6.25
N PRO A 151 -3.16 -5.08 6.43
CA PRO A 151 -4.50 -4.67 6.86
C PRO A 151 -4.50 -4.11 8.29
N TRP A 152 -5.47 -3.23 8.57
CA TRP A 152 -5.85 -2.86 9.94
C TRP A 152 -6.45 -4.06 10.67
N THR A 153 -6.13 -4.26 11.95
CA THR A 153 -6.58 -5.40 12.75
C THR A 153 -7.91 -5.19 13.49
N GLY A 154 -8.40 -3.95 13.52
CA GLY A 154 -9.70 -3.63 14.11
C GLY A 154 -9.64 -2.70 15.32
N ASP A 155 -8.55 -2.75 16.10
CA ASP A 155 -8.36 -1.92 17.28
C ASP A 155 -6.88 -1.57 17.51
N VAL A 156 -6.62 -0.59 18.41
CA VAL A 156 -5.29 -0.06 18.71
C VAL A 156 -4.38 -1.12 19.33
N GLU A 157 -4.89 -1.89 20.29
CA GLU A 157 -4.06 -2.85 21.03
C GLU A 157 -3.59 -4.00 20.12
N SER A 158 -4.48 -4.52 19.30
CA SER A 158 -4.12 -5.57 18.34
C SER A 158 -3.14 -5.07 17.27
N PHE A 159 -3.31 -3.83 16.77
CA PHE A 159 -2.39 -3.29 15.78
C PHE A 159 -1.03 -2.90 16.36
N LYS A 160 -0.98 -2.50 17.63
CA LYS A 160 0.26 -2.29 18.36
C LYS A 160 1.15 -3.54 18.40
N LEU A 161 0.54 -4.73 18.58
CA LEU A 161 1.27 -5.99 18.51
C LEU A 161 1.88 -6.23 17.11
N VAL A 162 1.17 -5.83 16.05
CA VAL A 162 1.68 -5.92 14.68
C VAL A 162 2.88 -4.99 14.49
N CYS A 163 2.80 -3.74 14.94
CA CYS A 163 3.90 -2.78 14.84
C CYS A 163 5.13 -3.22 15.64
N GLN A 164 4.93 -3.87 16.79
CA GLN A 164 6.01 -4.40 17.63
C GLN A 164 6.65 -5.68 17.08
N ALA A 165 6.00 -6.37 16.16
CA ALA A 165 6.51 -7.62 15.57
C ALA A 165 7.72 -7.42 14.65
N VAL A 166 7.96 -6.20 14.17
CA VAL A 166 9.01 -5.89 13.18
C VAL A 166 9.69 -4.54 13.46
N PRO A 167 10.98 -4.40 13.12
CA PRO A 167 11.72 -3.13 13.28
C PRO A 167 11.57 -2.18 12.08
N ILE A 168 10.81 -2.56 11.05
CA ILE A 168 10.58 -1.75 9.86
C ILE A 168 9.25 -0.99 9.94
N PRO A 169 9.10 0.15 9.23
CA PRO A 169 7.85 0.89 9.17
C PRO A 169 6.67 0.05 8.71
N VAL A 170 5.55 0.14 9.45
CA VAL A 170 4.30 -0.55 9.16
C VAL A 170 3.26 0.47 8.66
N LEU A 171 2.79 0.28 7.45
CA LEU A 171 1.73 1.09 6.84
C LEU A 171 0.41 0.32 6.82
N ILE A 172 -0.69 1.00 7.12
CA ILE A 172 -2.01 0.38 6.95
C ILE A 172 -2.53 0.51 5.51
N SER A 173 -3.31 -0.48 5.10
CA SER A 173 -4.11 -0.41 3.88
C SER A 173 -5.43 0.34 4.12
N GLY A 174 -6.12 0.74 3.04
CA GLY A 174 -7.32 1.59 3.08
C GLY A 174 -8.58 1.00 3.72
N GLY A 175 -8.46 -0.04 4.55
CA GLY A 175 -9.59 -0.60 5.30
C GLY A 175 -10.62 -1.37 4.46
N PRO A 176 -11.76 -1.72 5.07
CA PRO A 176 -12.86 -2.42 4.42
C PRO A 176 -13.47 -1.65 3.24
N ARG A 177 -14.15 -2.36 2.34
CA ARG A 177 -14.94 -1.69 1.30
C ARG A 177 -16.22 -1.09 1.91
N GLY A 178 -16.60 0.10 1.42
CA GLY A 178 -17.88 0.71 1.75
C GLY A 178 -17.89 1.60 3.00
N ILE A 179 -16.75 1.76 3.68
CA ILE A 179 -16.62 2.77 4.74
C ILE A 179 -16.53 4.17 4.14
N SER A 180 -17.05 5.16 4.85
CA SER A 180 -16.88 6.57 4.52
C SER A 180 -15.41 7.01 4.66
N PHE A 181 -15.05 8.13 4.03
CA PHE A 181 -13.69 8.65 4.19
C PHE A 181 -13.43 9.15 5.62
N THR A 182 -14.46 9.63 6.32
CA THR A 182 -14.36 10.04 7.73
C THR A 182 -14.04 8.84 8.63
N GLU A 183 -14.74 7.72 8.47
CA GLU A 183 -14.42 6.48 9.18
C GLU A 183 -13.00 5.98 8.87
N LEU A 184 -12.53 6.18 7.63
CA LEU A 184 -11.15 5.87 7.29
C LEU A 184 -10.14 6.75 8.05
N LEU A 185 -10.42 8.05 8.22
CA LEU A 185 -9.57 8.95 9.01
C LEU A 185 -9.48 8.53 10.49
N GLU A 186 -10.57 8.04 11.08
CA GLU A 186 -10.59 7.49 12.45
C GLU A 186 -9.70 6.23 12.57
N ILE A 187 -9.78 5.35 11.57
CA ILE A 187 -8.90 4.18 11.48
C ILE A 187 -7.43 4.60 11.36
N VAL A 188 -7.14 5.60 10.54
CA VAL A 188 -5.77 6.10 10.34
C VAL A 188 -5.23 6.69 11.63
N GLU A 189 -5.99 7.54 12.33
CA GLU A 189 -5.60 8.10 13.63
C GLU A 189 -5.31 6.98 14.65
N SER A 190 -6.19 5.99 14.73
CA SER A 190 -6.02 4.83 15.60
C SER A 190 -4.76 4.03 15.25
N ALA A 191 -4.47 3.82 13.97
CA ALA A 191 -3.30 3.08 13.52
C ALA A 191 -1.99 3.84 13.82
N ILE A 192 -1.96 5.17 13.63
CA ILE A 192 -0.80 6.00 13.99
C ILE A 192 -0.57 5.96 15.50
N SER A 193 -1.64 6.08 16.32
CA SER A 193 -1.53 6.00 17.78
C SER A 193 -1.03 4.63 18.27
N ALA A 194 -1.29 3.55 17.52
CA ALA A 194 -0.80 2.21 17.79
C ALA A 194 0.68 1.99 17.42
N GLY A 195 1.33 2.97 16.80
CA GLY A 195 2.72 2.87 16.34
C GLY A 195 2.88 2.63 14.84
N GLY A 196 1.80 2.68 14.07
CA GLY A 196 1.86 2.68 12.60
C GLY A 196 2.63 3.88 12.08
N SER A 197 3.39 3.70 11.01
CA SER A 197 4.26 4.73 10.43
C SER A 197 3.61 5.52 9.30
N GLY A 198 2.37 5.20 8.93
CA GLY A 198 1.65 5.88 7.86
C GLY A 198 0.63 4.99 7.17
N VAL A 199 0.25 5.40 5.98
CA VAL A 199 -0.82 4.78 5.19
C VAL A 199 -0.38 4.47 3.76
N CYS A 200 -0.95 3.41 3.19
CA CYS A 200 -0.83 3.16 1.75
C CYS A 200 -2.22 2.87 1.18
N ILE A 201 -2.91 3.93 0.77
CA ILE A 201 -4.32 3.94 0.39
C ILE A 201 -4.45 4.30 -1.08
N GLY A 202 -5.24 3.55 -1.82
CA GLY A 202 -5.48 3.80 -3.25
C GLY A 202 -6.95 4.13 -3.52
N ARG A 203 -7.81 3.12 -3.51
CA ARG A 203 -9.20 3.23 -4.01
C ARG A 203 -10.02 4.35 -3.40
N GLN A 204 -9.96 4.55 -2.09
CA GLN A 204 -10.71 5.61 -1.42
C GLN A 204 -10.24 7.01 -1.80
N VAL A 205 -8.93 7.18 -2.10
CA VAL A 205 -8.38 8.45 -2.59
C VAL A 205 -8.67 8.61 -4.07
N PHE A 206 -8.33 7.61 -4.89
CA PHE A 206 -8.48 7.69 -6.35
C PHE A 206 -9.95 7.75 -6.80
N GLY A 207 -10.87 7.15 -6.03
CA GLY A 207 -12.30 7.16 -6.28
C GLY A 207 -13.04 8.35 -5.65
N ALA A 208 -12.36 9.23 -4.94
CA ALA A 208 -12.97 10.40 -4.34
C ALA A 208 -13.26 11.49 -5.37
N ASN A 209 -14.29 12.32 -5.10
CA ASN A 209 -14.57 13.49 -5.93
C ASN A 209 -13.44 14.52 -5.89
N ASN A 210 -12.76 14.63 -4.75
CA ASN A 210 -11.60 15.51 -4.55
C ASN A 210 -10.43 14.71 -3.93
N PRO A 211 -9.58 14.05 -4.76
CA PRO A 211 -8.44 13.30 -4.26
C PRO A 211 -7.41 14.16 -3.50
N GLU A 212 -7.26 15.43 -3.88
CA GLU A 212 -6.33 16.37 -3.23
C GLU A 212 -6.71 16.59 -1.76
N SER A 213 -7.98 16.89 -1.48
CA SER A 213 -8.49 17.07 -0.10
C SER A 213 -8.33 15.79 0.72
N CYS A 214 -8.57 14.62 0.12
CA CYS A 214 -8.35 13.34 0.77
C CYS A 214 -6.90 13.14 1.19
N VAL A 215 -5.94 13.42 0.31
CA VAL A 215 -4.51 13.31 0.62
C VAL A 215 -4.11 14.31 1.70
N LYS A 216 -4.57 15.57 1.62
CA LYS A 216 -4.33 16.58 2.68
C LYS A 216 -4.82 16.13 4.05
N ALA A 217 -6.01 15.53 4.11
CA ALA A 217 -6.58 15.03 5.36
C ALA A 217 -5.75 13.87 5.93
N LEU A 218 -5.34 12.90 5.10
CA LEU A 218 -4.47 11.81 5.51
C LEU A 218 -3.11 12.32 5.99
N ARG A 219 -2.52 13.25 5.25
CA ARG A 219 -1.24 13.88 5.59
C ARG A 219 -1.29 14.59 6.94
N ALA A 220 -2.37 15.33 7.23
CA ALA A 220 -2.54 16.02 8.50
C ALA A 220 -2.49 15.06 9.70
N ILE A 221 -3.07 13.87 9.60
CA ILE A 221 -2.97 12.87 10.68
C ILE A 221 -1.56 12.29 10.76
N VAL A 222 -0.98 11.91 9.61
CA VAL A 222 0.29 11.18 9.59
C VAL A 222 1.48 12.06 9.99
N HIS A 223 1.51 13.33 9.53
CA HIS A 223 2.67 14.21 9.70
C HIS A 223 2.46 15.35 10.71
N ASP A 224 1.22 15.84 10.84
CA ASP A 224 0.95 17.02 11.64
C ASP A 224 0.28 16.69 12.99
N ASN A 225 0.12 15.37 13.31
CA ASN A 225 -0.55 14.85 14.51
C ASN A 225 -1.98 15.40 14.70
N SER A 226 -2.67 15.73 13.62
CA SER A 226 -4.07 16.14 13.65
C SER A 226 -4.99 14.98 14.04
N THR A 227 -6.07 15.29 14.75
CA THR A 227 -7.13 14.31 14.98
C THR A 227 -7.94 14.06 13.70
N SER A 228 -8.64 12.93 13.64
CA SER A 228 -9.56 12.62 12.51
C SER A 228 -10.64 13.69 12.32
N VAL A 229 -11.11 14.29 13.44
CA VAL A 229 -12.09 15.39 13.44
C VAL A 229 -11.51 16.67 12.82
N GLU A 230 -10.25 16.99 13.11
CA GLU A 230 -9.57 18.15 12.51
C GLU A 230 -9.29 17.91 11.02
N ALA A 231 -8.79 16.72 10.69
CA ALA A 231 -8.49 16.32 9.32
C ALA A 231 -9.75 16.28 8.44
N SER A 232 -10.90 15.86 8.98
CA SER A 232 -12.16 15.81 8.22
C SER A 232 -12.62 17.17 7.70
N LYS A 233 -12.29 18.28 8.38
CA LYS A 233 -12.58 19.64 7.92
C LYS A 233 -11.86 20.02 6.61
N LEU A 234 -10.80 19.29 6.26
CA LEU A 234 -10.09 19.48 4.98
C LEU A 234 -10.81 18.86 3.79
N LEU A 235 -11.78 17.95 4.03
CA LEU A 235 -12.59 17.33 2.98
C LEU A 235 -13.65 18.27 2.42
N GLU A 236 -14.06 19.28 3.19
CA GLU A 236 -15.13 20.24 2.85
C GLU A 236 -14.64 21.43 2.01
N ARG A 237 -13.35 21.51 1.75
CA ARG A 237 -12.68 22.57 1.00
C ARG A 237 -12.26 22.09 -0.40
#